data_3135f09f66d85d9c1e704519fbc62204
#
_entry.id   3135f09f66d85d9c1e704519fbc62204
#
_cell.length_a   1.000
_cell.length_b   1.000
_cell.length_c   1.000
_cell.angle_alpha   90.00
_cell.angle_beta   90.00
_cell.angle_gamma   90.00
#
_symmetry.space_group_name_H-M   'P 1'
#
loop_
_entity.id
_entity.type
_entity.pdbx_description
1 polymer ?
#
loop_
_entity_poly.entity_id
_entity_poly.type
_entity_poly.pdbx_seq_one_letter_code
_entity_poly.pdbx_strand_id
1 'polypeptide(L)'
;MDESAMRRKVAEARVARVGTLDQRGSIHLVPVAYVMDGDTWYSPSDAGPRPAKRLRNVLADPRAAILIDDYDEVWSRVWWVRLRGRGRMIEAAEGERARRLLGAKYPQFAEAPAASLAGPVMAVDIQEWAGWAYS
;
A
#
# COMPACT_ATOMS: atom_id res chain seq x y z
N MET A 1 15.40 -2.20 -14.21
CA MET A 1 15.56 -1.92 -12.77
C MET A 1 15.63 -3.25 -12.02
N ASP A 2 16.66 -3.46 -11.24
CA ASP A 2 16.81 -4.71 -10.48
C ASP A 2 15.96 -4.70 -9.20
N GLU A 3 15.88 -5.84 -8.52
CA GLU A 3 15.07 -5.99 -7.32
C GLU A 3 15.49 -5.04 -6.21
N SER A 4 16.79 -4.89 -6.00
CA SER A 4 17.31 -3.98 -4.96
C SER A 4 16.88 -2.54 -5.21
N ALA A 5 16.93 -2.08 -6.47
CA ALA A 5 16.48 -0.74 -6.85
C ALA A 5 14.97 -0.59 -6.66
N MET A 6 14.19 -1.60 -7.04
CA MET A 6 12.73 -1.58 -6.82
C MET A 6 12.40 -1.45 -5.33
N ARG A 7 13.07 -2.22 -4.48
CA ARG A 7 12.81 -2.19 -3.03
C ARG A 7 13.14 -0.83 -2.42
N ARG A 8 14.25 -0.20 -2.84
CA ARG A 8 14.59 1.15 -2.36
C ARG A 8 13.54 2.18 -2.76
N LYS A 9 13.13 2.18 -4.02
CA LYS A 9 12.14 3.14 -4.51
C LYS A 9 10.79 2.98 -3.82
N VAL A 10 10.37 1.74 -3.60
CA VAL A 10 9.12 1.46 -2.88
C VAL A 10 9.20 1.90 -1.42
N ALA A 11 10.35 1.69 -0.76
CA ALA A 11 10.52 2.11 0.63
C ALA A 11 10.47 3.64 0.80
N GLU A 12 11.00 4.39 -0.17
CA GLU A 12 11.14 5.84 -0.08
C GLU A 12 9.91 6.60 -0.57
N ALA A 13 9.14 6.04 -1.49
CA ALA A 13 7.99 6.72 -2.07
C ALA A 13 6.89 6.95 -1.03
N ARG A 14 6.09 8.00 -1.24
CA ARG A 14 5.15 8.53 -0.26
C ARG A 14 3.71 8.14 -0.51
N VAL A 15 3.38 7.72 -1.72
CA VAL A 15 2.02 7.36 -2.09
C VAL A 15 2.04 6.14 -3.00
N ALA A 16 1.09 5.26 -2.81
CA ALA A 16 0.82 4.16 -3.72
C ALA A 16 -0.62 4.26 -4.22
N ARG A 17 -0.89 3.62 -5.36
CA ARG A 17 -2.25 3.41 -5.85
C ARG A 17 -2.54 1.94 -5.72
N VAL A 18 -3.62 1.62 -5.01
CA VAL A 18 -4.01 0.22 -4.79
C VAL A 18 -5.30 -0.08 -5.52
N GLY A 19 -5.26 -1.15 -6.31
CA GLY A 19 -6.40 -1.67 -7.04
C GLY A 19 -6.90 -2.96 -6.43
N THR A 20 -8.21 -3.04 -6.21
CA THR A 20 -8.91 -4.21 -5.70
C THR A 20 -10.18 -4.43 -6.52
N LEU A 21 -10.82 -5.57 -6.38
CA LEU A 21 -12.02 -5.92 -7.12
C LEU A 21 -13.22 -5.91 -6.18
N ASP A 22 -14.30 -5.23 -6.59
CA ASP A 22 -15.55 -5.29 -5.86
C ASP A 22 -16.35 -6.55 -6.25
N GLN A 23 -17.50 -6.76 -5.61
CA GLN A 23 -18.32 -7.94 -5.82
C GLN A 23 -18.87 -8.06 -7.25
N ARG A 24 -18.90 -6.96 -7.99
CA ARG A 24 -19.34 -6.93 -9.39
C ARG A 24 -18.19 -7.15 -10.38
N GLY A 25 -16.96 -7.31 -9.86
CA GLY A 25 -15.79 -7.41 -10.71
C GLY A 25 -15.26 -6.07 -11.21
N SER A 26 -15.79 -4.96 -10.70
CA SER A 26 -15.28 -3.64 -11.04
C SER A 26 -14.00 -3.34 -10.28
N ILE A 27 -13.08 -2.64 -10.95
CA ILE A 27 -11.81 -2.27 -10.35
C ILE A 27 -12.01 -1.01 -9.50
N HIS A 28 -11.64 -1.11 -8.22
CA HIS A 28 -11.58 0.03 -7.30
C HIS A 28 -10.12 0.45 -7.17
N LEU A 29 -9.83 1.73 -7.39
CA LEU A 29 -8.46 2.25 -7.44
C LEU A 29 -8.39 3.55 -6.65
N VAL A 30 -7.52 3.60 -5.63
CA VAL A 30 -7.37 4.76 -4.76
C VAL A 30 -5.90 4.99 -4.39
N PRO A 31 -5.50 6.26 -4.14
CA PRO A 31 -4.19 6.56 -3.57
C PRO A 31 -4.21 6.32 -2.06
N VAL A 32 -3.11 5.82 -1.53
CA VAL A 32 -2.98 5.50 -0.10
C VAL A 32 -1.56 5.74 0.38
N ALA A 33 -1.43 6.03 1.69
CA ALA A 33 -0.16 5.90 2.39
C ALA A 33 0.12 4.42 2.64
N TYR A 34 1.39 4.06 2.77
CA TYR A 34 1.75 2.66 2.96
C TYR A 34 3.15 2.51 3.54
N VAL A 35 3.44 1.31 4.02
CA VAL A 35 4.80 0.92 4.42
C VAL A 35 5.05 -0.53 4.00
N MET A 36 6.30 -0.84 3.66
CA MET A 36 6.74 -2.22 3.40
C MET A 36 7.44 -2.79 4.62
N ASP A 37 7.20 -4.07 4.88
CA ASP A 37 7.97 -4.87 5.82
C ASP A 37 8.28 -6.21 5.13
N GLY A 38 9.49 -6.31 4.57
CA GLY A 38 9.84 -7.45 3.72
C GLY A 38 8.95 -7.51 2.48
N ASP A 39 8.22 -8.60 2.32
CA ASP A 39 7.28 -8.79 1.21
C ASP A 39 5.83 -8.56 1.61
N THR A 40 5.60 -7.89 2.75
CA THR A 40 4.26 -7.49 3.16
C THR A 40 4.11 -5.98 3.06
N TRP A 41 3.08 -5.55 2.37
CA TRP A 41 2.70 -4.15 2.19
C TRP A 41 1.53 -3.84 3.10
N TYR A 42 1.62 -2.73 3.86
CA TYR A 42 0.58 -2.32 4.80
C TYR A 42 0.07 -0.93 4.44
N SER A 43 -1.24 -0.75 4.51
CA SER A 43 -1.89 0.54 4.33
C SER A 43 -2.91 0.79 5.44
N PRO A 44 -2.91 1.97 6.05
CA PRO A 44 -3.84 2.29 7.13
C PRO A 44 -5.22 2.66 6.58
N SER A 45 -6.22 2.55 7.44
CA SER A 45 -7.56 3.08 7.22
C SER A 45 -7.99 3.88 8.44
N ASP A 46 -8.84 4.88 8.24
CA ASP A 46 -9.43 5.60 9.36
C ASP A 46 -10.37 4.70 10.16
N ALA A 47 -10.45 4.92 11.46
CA ALA A 47 -11.47 4.30 12.28
C ALA A 47 -12.83 4.89 11.90
N GLY A 48 -13.79 4.03 11.65
CA GLY A 48 -15.13 4.43 11.27
C GLY A 48 -16.11 3.28 11.43
N PRO A 49 -17.41 3.53 11.21
CA PRO A 49 -18.43 2.50 11.42
C PRO A 49 -18.32 1.34 10.41
N ARG A 50 -17.66 1.57 9.28
CA ARG A 50 -17.48 0.56 8.24
C ARG A 50 -16.02 0.53 7.80
N PRO A 51 -15.47 -0.68 7.54
CA PRO A 51 -14.14 -0.77 6.92
C PRO A 51 -14.10 -0.07 5.56
N ALA A 52 -12.94 0.43 5.17
CA ALA A 52 -12.73 1.00 3.84
C ALA A 52 -13.12 -0.01 2.75
N LYS A 53 -13.61 0.49 1.63
CA LYS A 53 -14.07 -0.37 0.53
C LYS A 53 -12.97 -1.32 0.05
N ARG A 54 -11.72 -0.84 -0.05
CA ARG A 54 -10.60 -1.68 -0.47
C ARG A 54 -10.39 -2.87 0.48
N LEU A 55 -10.56 -2.66 1.78
CA LEU A 55 -10.45 -3.76 2.75
C LEU A 55 -11.59 -4.76 2.62
N ARG A 56 -12.82 -4.27 2.48
CA ARG A 56 -13.97 -5.15 2.22
C ARG A 56 -13.79 -5.95 0.93
N ASN A 57 -13.23 -5.32 -0.10
CA ASN A 57 -12.97 -5.98 -1.37
C ASN A 57 -12.00 -7.15 -1.22
N VAL A 58 -10.86 -6.97 -0.53
CA VAL A 58 -9.88 -8.05 -0.38
C VAL A 58 -10.35 -9.16 0.53
N LEU A 59 -11.30 -8.90 1.44
CA LEU A 59 -11.90 -9.95 2.24
C LEU A 59 -12.79 -10.88 1.40
N ALA A 60 -13.39 -10.36 0.34
CA ALA A 60 -14.21 -11.13 -0.59
C ALA A 60 -13.39 -11.74 -1.74
N ASP A 61 -12.45 -10.97 -2.30
CA ASP A 61 -11.54 -11.40 -3.36
C ASP A 61 -10.15 -10.85 -3.01
N PRO A 62 -9.20 -11.69 -2.63
CA PRO A 62 -7.93 -11.22 -2.09
C PRO A 62 -6.97 -10.63 -3.11
N ARG A 63 -7.28 -10.69 -4.40
CA ARG A 63 -6.38 -10.14 -5.43
C ARG A 63 -6.24 -8.63 -5.26
N ALA A 64 -4.98 -8.17 -5.26
CA ALA A 64 -4.67 -6.75 -5.17
C ALA A 64 -3.46 -6.44 -6.04
N ALA A 65 -3.48 -5.27 -6.65
CA ALA A 65 -2.35 -4.73 -7.40
C ALA A 65 -2.03 -3.34 -6.84
N ILE A 66 -0.75 -3.04 -6.76
CA ILE A 66 -0.25 -1.79 -6.19
C ILE A 66 0.70 -1.17 -7.19
N LEU A 67 0.50 0.10 -7.49
CA LEU A 67 1.40 0.87 -8.35
C LEU A 67 2.05 1.98 -7.55
N ILE A 68 3.36 2.05 -7.64
CA ILE A 68 4.18 3.10 -7.05
C ILE A 68 5.03 3.66 -8.18
N ASP A 69 4.98 4.96 -8.38
CA ASP A 69 5.63 5.57 -9.53
C ASP A 69 6.06 7.00 -9.23
N ASP A 70 6.96 7.49 -10.07
CA ASP A 70 7.27 8.90 -10.16
C ASP A 70 7.30 9.27 -11.65
N TYR A 71 6.26 9.97 -12.09
CA TYR A 71 6.17 10.42 -13.47
C TYR A 71 6.60 11.88 -13.53
N ASP A 72 7.74 12.13 -14.14
CA ASP A 72 8.41 13.44 -14.19
C ASP A 72 8.41 13.94 -15.63
N GLU A 73 8.34 15.25 -15.85
CA GLU A 73 8.48 15.85 -17.19
C GLU A 73 9.88 15.60 -17.77
N VAL A 74 10.88 15.44 -16.92
CA VAL A 74 12.20 14.96 -17.32
C VAL A 74 12.13 13.43 -17.38
N TRP A 75 11.93 12.88 -18.54
CA TRP A 75 11.64 11.46 -18.72
C TRP A 75 12.73 10.51 -18.21
N SER A 76 13.99 10.97 -18.14
CA SER A 76 15.07 10.16 -17.57
C SER A 76 14.89 9.87 -16.07
N ARG A 77 13.96 10.56 -15.41
CA ARG A 77 13.63 10.36 -13.99
C ARG A 77 12.40 9.48 -13.77
N VAL A 78 11.69 9.12 -14.84
CA VAL A 78 10.46 8.31 -14.72
C VAL A 78 10.78 6.90 -14.33
N TRP A 79 10.05 6.38 -13.38
CA TRP A 79 10.10 4.97 -12.99
C TRP A 79 8.73 4.53 -12.46
N TRP A 80 8.49 3.22 -12.48
CA TRP A 80 7.35 2.63 -11.80
C TRP A 80 7.70 1.25 -11.28
N VAL A 81 7.04 0.87 -10.19
CA VAL A 81 7.06 -0.49 -9.62
C VAL A 81 5.61 -0.92 -9.41
N ARG A 82 5.31 -2.13 -9.87
CA ARG A 82 4.01 -2.75 -9.66
C ARG A 82 4.19 -3.99 -8.80
N LEU A 83 3.36 -4.07 -7.76
CA LEU A 83 3.30 -5.21 -6.86
C LEU A 83 1.97 -5.90 -7.04
N ARG A 84 1.97 -7.21 -7.09
CA ARG A 84 0.75 -8.00 -7.08
C ARG A 84 0.80 -8.99 -5.93
N GLY A 85 -0.32 -9.19 -5.26
CA GLY A 85 -0.38 -10.10 -4.14
C GLY A 85 -1.79 -10.33 -3.65
N ARG A 86 -1.88 -10.83 -2.43
CA ARG A 86 -3.14 -11.20 -1.79
C ARG A 86 -3.35 -10.34 -0.55
N GLY A 87 -4.49 -9.64 -0.53
CA GLY A 87 -4.87 -8.79 0.58
C GLY A 87 -5.52 -9.59 1.71
N ARG A 88 -5.34 -9.10 2.92
CA ARG A 88 -5.93 -9.67 4.12
C ARG A 88 -6.08 -8.63 5.23
N MET A 89 -6.92 -8.92 6.20
CA MET A 89 -6.97 -8.20 7.45
C MET A 89 -5.93 -8.78 8.40
N ILE A 90 -5.33 -7.96 9.27
CA ILE A 90 -4.26 -8.41 10.14
C ILE A 90 -4.70 -8.49 11.59
N GLU A 91 -4.07 -9.43 12.32
CA GLU A 91 -4.26 -9.65 13.74
C GLU A 91 -3.62 -8.53 14.58
N ALA A 92 -4.00 -8.44 15.85
CA ALA A 92 -3.62 -7.33 16.73
C ALA A 92 -2.11 -7.06 16.80
N ALA A 93 -1.30 -8.11 16.99
CA ALA A 93 0.16 -7.95 17.12
C ALA A 93 0.79 -7.45 15.82
N GLU A 94 0.40 -7.99 14.69
CA GLU A 94 0.86 -7.53 13.39
C GLU A 94 0.37 -6.10 13.11
N GLY A 95 -0.85 -5.78 13.53
CA GLY A 95 -1.40 -4.42 13.41
C GLY A 95 -0.62 -3.39 14.20
N GLU A 96 -0.19 -3.71 15.41
CA GLU A 96 0.65 -2.82 16.22
C GLU A 96 1.99 -2.56 15.55
N ARG A 97 2.62 -3.61 15.01
CA ARG A 97 3.87 -3.47 14.27
C ARG A 97 3.69 -2.60 13.03
N ALA A 98 2.65 -2.86 12.25
CA ALA A 98 2.36 -2.07 11.04
C ALA A 98 2.14 -0.59 11.38
N ARG A 99 1.40 -0.28 12.44
CA ARG A 99 1.15 1.10 12.87
C ARG A 99 2.43 1.81 13.32
N ARG A 100 3.32 1.11 14.01
CA ARG A 100 4.63 1.68 14.37
C ARG A 100 5.44 2.02 13.13
N LEU A 101 5.48 1.12 12.15
CA LEU A 101 6.20 1.35 10.89
C LEU A 101 5.60 2.50 10.10
N LEU A 102 4.26 2.59 10.03
CA LEU A 102 3.57 3.70 9.38
C LEU A 102 3.86 5.03 10.07
N GLY A 103 3.81 5.07 11.40
CA GLY A 103 4.10 6.27 12.16
C GLY A 103 5.55 6.74 11.99
N ALA A 104 6.49 5.80 11.89
CA ALA A 104 7.90 6.14 11.65
C ALA A 104 8.12 6.70 10.24
N LYS A 105 7.44 6.16 9.24
CA LYS A 105 7.55 6.64 7.86
C LYS A 105 6.85 7.98 7.65
N TYR A 106 5.69 8.18 8.29
CA TYR A 106 4.85 9.37 8.14
C TYR A 106 4.67 10.09 9.47
N PRO A 107 5.63 10.98 9.84
CA PRO A 107 5.50 11.76 11.09
C PRO A 107 4.20 12.57 11.17
N GLN A 108 3.58 12.86 10.03
CA GLN A 108 2.31 13.56 9.94
C GLN A 108 1.19 12.87 10.73
N PHE A 109 1.27 11.56 10.95
CA PHE A 109 0.25 10.85 11.73
C PHE A 109 0.22 11.30 13.19
N ALA A 110 1.32 11.84 13.73
CA ALA A 110 1.34 12.39 15.10
C ALA A 110 0.46 13.63 15.23
N GLU A 111 0.25 14.37 14.12
CA GLU A 111 -0.54 15.60 14.07
C GLU A 111 -1.93 15.38 13.49
N ALA A 112 -2.17 14.21 12.89
CA ALA A 112 -3.45 13.86 12.30
C ALA A 112 -4.48 13.49 13.38
N PRO A 113 -5.78 13.49 13.06
CA PRO A 113 -6.78 12.95 13.96
C PRO A 113 -6.40 11.53 14.43
N ALA A 114 -6.65 11.24 15.70
CA ALA A 114 -6.29 9.94 16.29
C ALA A 114 -6.86 8.75 15.50
N ALA A 115 -8.00 8.94 14.84
CA ALA A 115 -8.64 7.93 14.01
C ALA A 115 -7.81 7.49 12.80
N SER A 116 -6.84 8.32 12.34
CA SER A 116 -6.08 8.06 11.12
C SER A 116 -5.22 6.80 11.18
N LEU A 117 -4.75 6.38 12.37
CA LEU A 117 -4.03 5.13 12.58
C LEU A 117 -4.79 4.13 13.46
N ALA A 118 -5.96 4.50 13.98
CA ALA A 118 -6.74 3.64 14.88
C ALA A 118 -7.61 2.63 14.13
N GLY A 119 -7.82 2.82 12.83
CA GLY A 119 -8.65 1.94 12.02
C GLY A 119 -7.95 0.65 11.62
N PRO A 120 -8.67 -0.23 10.91
CA PRO A 120 -8.09 -1.46 10.40
C PRO A 120 -6.94 -1.19 9.44
N VAL A 121 -5.93 -2.05 9.47
CA VAL A 121 -4.81 -2.00 8.54
C VAL A 121 -4.99 -3.13 7.52
N MET A 122 -4.89 -2.78 6.24
CA MET A 122 -4.88 -3.75 5.17
C MET A 122 -3.45 -4.22 4.93
N ALA A 123 -3.25 -5.52 4.87
CA ALA A 123 -1.99 -6.12 4.47
C ALA A 123 -2.15 -6.76 3.09
N VAL A 124 -1.11 -6.66 2.28
CA VAL A 124 -0.99 -7.40 1.02
C VAL A 124 0.32 -8.17 1.05
N ASP A 125 0.22 -9.49 1.01
CA ASP A 125 1.40 -10.36 0.87
C ASP A 125 1.80 -10.36 -0.59
N ILE A 126 2.97 -9.81 -0.89
CA ILE A 126 3.42 -9.60 -2.27
C ILE A 126 3.97 -10.89 -2.86
N GLN A 127 3.46 -11.23 -4.02
CA GLN A 127 3.84 -12.44 -4.76
C GLN A 127 4.64 -12.12 -6.03
N GLU A 128 4.49 -10.90 -6.57
CA GLU A 128 5.13 -10.53 -7.82
C GLU A 128 5.60 -9.07 -7.75
N TRP A 129 6.83 -8.85 -8.13
CA TRP A 129 7.47 -7.54 -8.31
C TRP A 129 7.77 -7.33 -9.78
N ALA A 130 7.35 -6.21 -10.33
CA ALA A 130 7.72 -5.77 -11.67
C ALA A 130 8.05 -4.29 -11.63
N GLY A 131 9.00 -3.86 -12.43
CA GLY A 131 9.37 -2.45 -12.44
C GLY A 131 10.11 -2.06 -13.70
N TRP A 132 10.10 -0.75 -13.94
CA TRP A 132 10.73 -0.14 -15.09
C TRP A 132 11.29 1.23 -14.70
N ALA A 133 12.45 1.55 -15.21
CA ALA A 133 13.03 2.88 -15.10
C ALA A 133 13.58 3.28 -16.46
N TYR A 134 13.41 4.55 -16.81
CA TYR A 134 14.05 5.11 -17.97
C TYR A 134 15.57 5.10 -17.72
N SER A 135 16.32 4.54 -18.62
CA SER A 135 17.78 4.39 -18.44
C SER A 135 18.56 5.35 -19.30
#